data_00673488807711bc420e7470bc36703a
#
_entry.id   00673488807711bc420e7470bc36703a
#
_cell.length_a   1.000
_cell.length_b   1.000
_cell.length_c   1.000
_cell.angle_alpha   90.00
_cell.angle_beta   90.00
_cell.angle_gamma   90.00
#
_symmetry.space_group_name_H-M   'P 1'
#
loop_
_entity.id
_entity.type
_entity.pdbx_description
1 polymer ?
#
loop_
_entity_poly.entity_id
_entity_poly.type
_entity_poly.pdbx_seq_one_letter_code
_entity_poly.pdbx_strand_id
1 'polypeptide(L)'
;RLSRTVWSWLPYALAFGVMPAFLSFGLNDEPPTVWAVAVFAIIGVSAHLANALPDADSDAGAGVGGLVVRLGNRRSVLLCWLLLALGSGVLVVISFSASTWLPFLIAGAFVSAVILGSRGNHRAGMFHALIAMVGVDVAALVFVTAIG
;
A
#
# COMPACT_ATOMS: atom_id res chain seq x y z
N ARG A 1 -14.47 -15.19 -10.38
CA ARG A 1 -14.12 -13.78 -10.70
C ARG A 1 -14.09 -12.97 -9.40
N LEU A 2 -12.96 -13.02 -8.67
CA LEU A 2 -12.77 -12.35 -7.38
C LEU A 2 -12.94 -10.83 -7.47
N SER A 3 -12.54 -10.22 -8.61
CA SER A 3 -12.65 -8.78 -8.86
C SER A 3 -14.06 -8.20 -8.71
N ARG A 4 -15.10 -9.03 -8.86
CA ARG A 4 -16.51 -8.64 -8.73
C ARG A 4 -17.12 -8.88 -7.34
N THR A 5 -16.30 -9.24 -6.37
CA THR A 5 -16.74 -9.59 -5.01
C THR A 5 -16.04 -8.73 -3.97
N VAL A 6 -16.48 -8.83 -2.71
CA VAL A 6 -15.79 -8.21 -1.56
C VAL A 6 -14.35 -8.69 -1.38
N TRP A 7 -13.99 -9.83 -1.97
CA TRP A 7 -12.65 -10.42 -1.92
C TRP A 7 -11.70 -9.87 -3.00
N SER A 8 -12.10 -8.82 -3.73
CA SER A 8 -11.29 -8.21 -4.80
C SER A 8 -9.91 -7.72 -4.34
N TRP A 9 -9.73 -7.45 -3.05
CA TRP A 9 -8.47 -7.06 -2.43
C TRP A 9 -7.46 -8.21 -2.24
N LEU A 10 -7.95 -9.46 -2.18
CA LEU A 10 -7.12 -10.62 -1.83
C LEU A 10 -5.93 -10.85 -2.78
N PRO A 11 -6.07 -10.77 -4.12
CA PRO A 11 -4.92 -10.90 -5.02
C PRO A 11 -3.81 -9.88 -4.76
N TYR A 12 -4.18 -8.64 -4.41
CA TYR A 12 -3.22 -7.59 -4.07
C TYR A 12 -2.51 -7.88 -2.74
N ALA A 13 -3.26 -8.28 -1.71
CA ALA A 13 -2.68 -8.67 -0.43
C ALA A 13 -1.68 -9.82 -0.58
N LEU A 14 -2.00 -10.83 -1.39
CA LEU A 14 -1.11 -11.96 -1.66
C LEU A 14 0.12 -11.54 -2.47
N ALA A 15 -0.06 -10.78 -3.56
CA ALA A 15 1.04 -10.34 -4.41
C ALA A 15 2.05 -9.49 -3.64
N PHE A 16 1.58 -8.51 -2.88
CA PHE A 16 2.45 -7.67 -2.06
C PHE A 16 3.02 -8.42 -0.85
N GLY A 17 2.23 -9.27 -0.19
CA GLY A 17 2.68 -10.06 0.95
C GLY A 17 3.77 -11.10 0.62
N VAL A 18 3.84 -11.56 -0.63
CA VAL A 18 4.92 -12.44 -1.10
C VAL A 18 6.21 -11.67 -1.45
N MET A 19 6.13 -10.35 -1.72
CA MET A 19 7.28 -9.55 -2.10
C MET A 19 8.44 -9.60 -1.08
N PRO A 20 8.23 -9.48 0.24
CA PRO A 20 9.30 -9.64 1.23
C PRO A 20 10.00 -11.01 1.15
N ALA A 21 9.25 -12.08 0.89
CA ALA A 21 9.84 -13.42 0.72
C ALA A 21 10.78 -13.48 -0.50
N PHE A 22 10.32 -12.92 -1.62
CA PHE A 22 11.15 -12.84 -2.83
C PHE A 22 12.45 -12.05 -2.59
N LEU A 23 12.37 -10.93 -1.86
CA LEU A 23 13.54 -10.11 -1.54
C LEU A 23 14.48 -10.80 -0.55
N SER A 24 13.95 -11.37 0.55
CA SER A 24 14.77 -12.01 1.59
C SER A 24 15.51 -13.24 1.03
N PHE A 25 14.85 -14.10 0.29
CA PHE A 25 15.52 -15.23 -0.36
C PHE A 25 16.48 -14.81 -1.46
N GLY A 26 16.15 -13.73 -2.22
CA GLY A 26 17.00 -13.24 -3.30
C GLY A 26 18.26 -12.51 -2.84
N LEU A 27 18.23 -11.86 -1.69
CA LEU A 27 19.33 -11.04 -1.16
C LEU A 27 20.16 -11.77 -0.09
N ASN A 28 19.51 -12.49 0.82
CA ASN A 28 20.14 -13.02 2.04
C ASN A 28 20.02 -14.53 2.18
N ASP A 29 19.31 -15.21 1.28
CA ASP A 29 18.98 -16.65 1.36
C ASP A 29 18.27 -17.04 2.69
N GLU A 30 17.51 -16.09 3.25
CA GLU A 30 16.79 -16.25 4.51
C GLU A 30 15.28 -16.09 4.34
N PRO A 31 14.46 -16.71 5.22
CA PRO A 31 13.01 -16.51 5.20
C PRO A 31 12.65 -15.09 5.60
N PRO A 32 11.58 -14.52 5.01
CA PRO A 32 11.11 -13.18 5.37
C PRO A 32 10.60 -13.16 6.81
N THR A 33 10.72 -12.04 7.46
CA THR A 33 10.08 -11.83 8.76
C THR A 33 8.56 -11.75 8.59
N VAL A 34 7.81 -12.34 9.53
CA VAL A 34 6.34 -12.37 9.49
C VAL A 34 5.74 -10.96 9.45
N TRP A 35 6.35 -9.99 10.15
CA TRP A 35 5.89 -8.61 10.14
C TRP A 35 6.00 -7.98 8.74
N ALA A 36 7.08 -8.26 8.00
CA ALA A 36 7.27 -7.71 6.65
C ALA A 36 6.17 -8.22 5.70
N VAL A 37 5.87 -9.53 5.75
CA VAL A 37 4.77 -10.13 4.98
C VAL A 37 3.43 -9.46 5.33
N ALA A 38 3.13 -9.28 6.62
CA ALA A 38 1.89 -8.68 7.07
C ALA A 38 1.77 -7.20 6.64
N VAL A 39 2.82 -6.41 6.82
CA VAL A 39 2.85 -4.99 6.43
C VAL A 39 2.64 -4.84 4.93
N PHE A 40 3.34 -5.63 4.12
CA PHE A 40 3.20 -5.54 2.67
C PHE A 40 1.85 -6.06 2.17
N ALA A 41 1.26 -7.06 2.82
CA ALA A 41 -0.11 -7.46 2.52
C ALA A 41 -1.12 -6.31 2.80
N ILE A 42 -0.94 -5.57 3.90
CA ILE A 42 -1.76 -4.39 4.25
C ILE A 42 -1.57 -3.27 3.22
N ILE A 43 -0.33 -2.97 2.81
CA ILE A 43 -0.02 -2.00 1.74
C ILE A 43 -0.67 -2.45 0.43
N GLY A 44 -0.66 -3.75 0.10
CA GLY A 44 -1.32 -4.31 -1.07
C GLY A 44 -2.83 -4.06 -1.07
N VAL A 45 -3.51 -4.20 0.08
CA VAL A 45 -4.94 -3.85 0.20
C VAL A 45 -5.15 -2.36 -0.05
N SER A 46 -4.29 -1.49 0.49
CA SER A 46 -4.34 -0.04 0.22
C SER A 46 -4.17 0.26 -1.27
N ALA A 47 -3.20 -0.37 -1.93
CA ALA A 47 -2.98 -0.24 -3.37
C ALA A 47 -4.19 -0.69 -4.19
N HIS A 48 -4.85 -1.79 -3.79
CA HIS A 48 -6.09 -2.23 -4.42
C HIS A 48 -7.20 -1.18 -4.33
N LEU A 49 -7.43 -0.62 -3.14
CA LEU A 49 -8.44 0.42 -2.94
C LEU A 49 -8.16 1.64 -3.80
N ALA A 50 -6.89 2.10 -3.85
CA ALA A 50 -6.48 3.23 -4.68
C ALA A 50 -6.72 2.97 -6.17
N ASN A 51 -6.38 1.77 -6.65
CA ASN A 51 -6.54 1.37 -8.04
C ASN A 51 -8.00 1.25 -8.47
N ALA A 52 -8.88 0.80 -7.58
CA ALA A 52 -10.30 0.61 -7.89
C ALA A 52 -11.16 1.89 -7.72
N LEU A 53 -10.65 2.91 -7.02
CA LEU A 53 -11.39 4.15 -6.77
C LEU A 53 -11.79 4.94 -8.03
N PRO A 54 -10.92 5.09 -9.07
CA PRO A 54 -11.28 5.81 -10.29
C PRO A 54 -12.47 5.22 -11.02
N ASP A 55 -12.59 3.89 -10.99
CA ASP A 55 -13.61 3.13 -11.75
C ASP A 55 -14.87 2.82 -10.94
N ALA A 56 -14.92 3.21 -9.65
CA ALA A 56 -15.97 2.81 -8.72
C ALA A 56 -17.39 3.15 -9.18
N ASP A 57 -17.61 4.30 -9.83
CA ASP A 57 -18.93 4.73 -10.29
C ASP A 57 -19.36 3.96 -11.55
N SER A 58 -18.43 3.71 -12.47
CA SER A 58 -18.68 2.90 -13.68
C SER A 58 -18.92 1.44 -13.33
N ASP A 59 -18.16 0.90 -12.37
CA ASP A 59 -18.33 -0.47 -11.86
C ASP A 59 -19.69 -0.64 -11.19
N ALA A 60 -20.13 0.33 -10.38
CA ALA A 60 -21.44 0.33 -9.76
C ALA A 60 -22.56 0.30 -10.81
N GLY A 61 -22.45 1.12 -11.86
CA GLY A 61 -23.39 1.15 -12.99
C GLY A 61 -23.42 -0.16 -13.79
N ALA A 62 -22.30 -0.87 -13.87
CA ALA A 62 -22.19 -2.17 -14.53
C ALA A 62 -22.56 -3.37 -13.63
N GLY A 63 -23.01 -3.14 -12.38
CA GLY A 63 -23.35 -4.20 -11.43
C GLY A 63 -22.13 -4.97 -10.90
N VAL A 64 -20.93 -4.38 -10.95
CA VAL A 64 -19.69 -4.96 -10.40
C VAL A 64 -19.62 -4.67 -8.90
N GLY A 65 -19.78 -5.70 -8.07
CA GLY A 65 -19.87 -5.59 -6.61
C GLY A 65 -18.53 -5.67 -5.87
N GLY A 66 -17.45 -5.05 -6.40
CA GLY A 66 -16.14 -5.01 -5.75
C GLY A 66 -16.15 -4.34 -4.37
N LEU A 67 -15.05 -4.49 -3.61
CA LEU A 67 -14.94 -3.93 -2.24
C LEU A 67 -15.20 -2.42 -2.22
N VAL A 68 -14.60 -1.66 -3.15
CA VAL A 68 -14.72 -0.19 -3.22
C VAL A 68 -16.16 0.24 -3.50
N VAL A 69 -16.86 -0.45 -4.40
CA VAL A 69 -18.28 -0.18 -4.71
C VAL A 69 -19.15 -0.38 -3.47
N ARG A 70 -18.90 -1.44 -2.69
CA ARG A 70 -19.68 -1.73 -1.47
C ARG A 70 -19.39 -0.78 -0.31
N LEU A 71 -18.15 -0.34 -0.14
CA LEU A 71 -17.77 0.61 0.91
C LEU A 71 -18.23 2.04 0.58
N GLY A 72 -18.30 2.35 -0.71
CA GLY A 72 -18.47 3.69 -1.23
C GLY A 72 -17.19 4.53 -1.17
N ASN A 73 -17.13 5.59 -1.98
CA ASN A 73 -15.93 6.40 -2.20
C ASN A 73 -15.27 6.92 -0.92
N ARG A 74 -16.05 7.57 -0.04
CA ARG A 74 -15.49 8.23 1.16
C ARG A 74 -14.83 7.23 2.11
N ARG A 75 -15.46 6.08 2.35
CA ARG A 75 -14.93 5.04 3.25
C ARG A 75 -13.72 4.35 2.62
N SER A 76 -13.74 4.13 1.32
CA SER A 76 -12.62 3.53 0.60
C SER A 76 -11.38 4.43 0.63
N VAL A 77 -11.54 5.75 0.43
CA VAL A 77 -10.46 6.74 0.56
C VAL A 77 -9.88 6.73 1.98
N LEU A 78 -10.74 6.80 3.00
CA LEU A 78 -10.30 6.79 4.39
C LEU A 78 -9.56 5.49 4.73
N LEU A 79 -10.12 4.34 4.38
CA LEU A 79 -9.52 3.04 4.62
C LEU A 79 -8.17 2.90 3.90
N CYS A 80 -8.08 3.38 2.66
CA CYS A 80 -6.85 3.39 1.88
C CYS A 80 -5.73 4.13 2.61
N TRP A 81 -5.99 5.37 3.06
CA TRP A 81 -5.01 6.17 3.81
C TRP A 81 -4.65 5.57 5.17
N LEU A 82 -5.63 4.99 5.88
CA LEU A 82 -5.39 4.34 7.18
C LEU A 82 -4.50 3.11 7.05
N LEU A 83 -4.75 2.26 6.05
CA LEU A 83 -3.94 1.07 5.80
C LEU A 83 -2.52 1.45 5.37
N LEU A 84 -2.37 2.45 4.49
CA LEU A 84 -1.07 2.94 4.09
C LEU A 84 -0.31 3.55 5.26
N ALA A 85 -0.98 4.38 6.09
CA ALA A 85 -0.39 4.96 7.29
C ALA A 85 0.09 3.88 8.29
N LEU A 86 -0.70 2.81 8.45
CA LEU A 86 -0.31 1.68 9.29
C LEU A 86 0.94 0.99 8.75
N GLY A 87 0.96 0.65 7.47
CA GLY A 87 2.10 -0.01 6.82
C GLY A 87 3.36 0.85 6.86
N SER A 88 3.28 2.09 6.38
CA SER A 88 4.41 3.03 6.39
C SER A 88 4.87 3.36 7.83
N GLY A 89 3.94 3.45 8.77
CA GLY A 89 4.26 3.70 10.19
C GLY A 89 5.09 2.58 10.81
N VAL A 90 4.78 1.33 10.50
CA VAL A 90 5.59 0.18 10.93
C VAL A 90 6.98 0.22 10.28
N LEU A 91 7.06 0.54 8.98
CA LEU A 91 8.34 0.70 8.29
C LEU A 91 9.19 1.84 8.88
N VAL A 92 8.57 2.96 9.26
CA VAL A 92 9.28 4.06 9.98
C VAL A 92 9.92 3.52 11.26
N VAL A 93 9.18 2.79 12.09
CA VAL A 93 9.70 2.26 13.37
C VAL A 93 10.86 1.31 13.14
N ILE A 94 10.73 0.40 12.18
CA ILE A 94 11.75 -0.63 11.92
C ILE A 94 12.99 -0.01 11.25
N SER A 95 12.82 0.98 10.41
CA SER A 95 13.92 1.63 9.69
C SER A 95 14.90 2.37 10.61
N PHE A 96 14.53 2.68 11.86
CA PHE A 96 15.47 3.25 12.85
C PHE A 96 16.64 2.33 13.18
N SER A 97 16.46 1.01 13.10
CA SER A 97 17.55 0.05 13.32
C SER A 97 18.52 -0.02 12.15
N ALA A 98 18.08 0.30 10.94
CA ALA A 98 18.86 0.20 9.72
C ALA A 98 19.54 1.54 9.35
N SER A 99 18.90 2.69 9.64
CA SER A 99 19.42 4.01 9.26
C SER A 99 18.74 5.14 10.04
N THR A 100 19.51 6.16 10.38
CA THR A 100 18.99 7.35 11.09
C THR A 100 18.17 8.29 10.21
N TRP A 101 18.38 8.30 8.90
CA TRP A 101 17.69 9.20 7.96
C TRP A 101 16.46 8.58 7.29
N LEU A 102 16.44 7.25 7.14
CA LEU A 102 15.38 6.53 6.41
C LEU A 102 13.98 6.73 7.01
N PRO A 103 13.77 6.69 8.35
CA PRO A 103 12.46 6.94 8.94
C PRO A 103 11.91 8.33 8.60
N PHE A 104 12.77 9.35 8.56
CA PHE A 104 12.35 10.72 8.21
C PHE A 104 12.00 10.84 6.72
N LEU A 105 12.68 10.10 5.85
CA LEU A 105 12.35 10.04 4.42
C LEU A 105 10.96 9.41 4.22
N ILE A 106 10.68 8.26 4.85
CA ILE A 106 9.39 7.59 4.75
C ILE A 106 8.27 8.50 5.29
N ALA A 107 8.46 9.08 6.48
CA ALA A 107 7.48 9.96 7.09
C ALA A 107 7.24 11.23 6.24
N GLY A 108 8.28 11.85 5.71
CA GLY A 108 8.20 13.02 4.83
C GLY A 108 7.50 12.71 3.51
N ALA A 109 7.79 11.55 2.92
CA ALA A 109 7.12 11.08 1.71
C ALA A 109 5.62 10.83 1.97
N PHE A 110 5.27 10.22 3.10
CA PHE A 110 3.87 10.00 3.48
C PHE A 110 3.11 11.32 3.64
N VAL A 111 3.66 12.29 4.38
CA VAL A 111 3.05 13.61 4.54
C VAL A 111 2.89 14.30 3.19
N SER A 112 3.90 14.23 2.34
CA SER A 112 3.85 14.80 0.98
C SER A 112 2.77 14.14 0.12
N ALA A 113 2.64 12.82 0.19
CA ALA A 113 1.60 12.07 -0.52
C ALA A 113 0.19 12.47 -0.05
N VAL A 114 -0.02 12.62 1.28
CA VAL A 114 -1.30 13.08 1.84
C VAL A 114 -1.62 14.50 1.37
N ILE A 115 -0.65 15.43 1.40
CA ILE A 115 -0.85 16.81 0.95
C ILE A 115 -1.19 16.86 -0.54
N LEU A 116 -0.43 16.15 -1.38
CA LEU A 116 -0.64 16.13 -2.83
C LEU A 116 -1.96 15.44 -3.19
N GLY A 117 -2.26 14.32 -2.56
CA GLY A 117 -3.50 13.58 -2.78
C GLY A 117 -4.75 14.34 -2.32
N SER A 118 -4.63 15.19 -1.26
CA SER A 118 -5.73 15.99 -0.75
C SER A 118 -6.00 17.28 -1.57
N ARG A 119 -4.97 17.80 -2.26
CA ARG A 119 -5.08 19.02 -3.09
C ARG A 119 -5.66 18.75 -4.48
N GLY A 120 -5.55 17.52 -4.95
CA GLY A 120 -6.10 17.12 -6.25
C GLY A 120 -7.61 16.95 -6.18
N ASN A 121 -8.35 17.70 -7.00
CA ASN A 121 -9.80 17.50 -7.15
C ASN A 121 -10.15 16.21 -7.91
N HIS A 122 -9.16 15.34 -8.15
CA HIS A 122 -9.31 14.17 -9.00
C HIS A 122 -8.79 12.91 -8.32
N ARG A 123 -9.60 11.87 -8.33
CA ARG A 123 -9.27 10.50 -7.91
C ARG A 123 -7.93 10.01 -8.48
N ALA A 124 -7.57 10.46 -9.70
CA ALA A 124 -6.28 10.18 -10.33
C ALA A 124 -5.09 10.76 -9.56
N GLY A 125 -5.18 11.99 -9.05
CA GLY A 125 -4.10 12.60 -8.24
C GLY A 125 -3.84 11.83 -6.95
N MET A 126 -4.90 11.39 -6.28
CA MET A 126 -4.80 10.54 -5.10
C MET A 126 -4.18 9.17 -5.44
N PHE A 127 -4.58 8.56 -6.54
CA PHE A 127 -4.00 7.30 -7.01
C PHE A 127 -2.49 7.42 -7.23
N HIS A 128 -2.02 8.46 -7.94
CA HIS A 128 -0.60 8.67 -8.17
C HIS A 128 0.19 8.92 -6.87
N ALA A 129 -0.38 9.69 -5.94
CA ALA A 129 0.25 9.94 -4.64
C ALA A 129 0.39 8.65 -3.82
N LEU A 130 -0.63 7.80 -3.82
CA LEU A 130 -0.61 6.50 -3.15
C LEU A 130 0.40 5.53 -3.78
N ILE A 131 0.44 5.43 -5.10
CA ILE A 131 1.40 4.55 -5.80
C ILE A 131 2.84 5.04 -5.58
N ALA A 132 3.08 6.36 -5.60
CA ALA A 132 4.40 6.90 -5.28
C ALA A 132 4.84 6.54 -3.85
N MET A 133 3.91 6.62 -2.87
CA MET A 133 4.21 6.24 -1.49
C MET A 133 4.46 4.74 -1.34
N VAL A 134 3.68 3.89 -2.01
CA VAL A 134 3.95 2.44 -2.08
C VAL A 134 5.34 2.17 -2.65
N GLY A 135 5.77 2.91 -3.67
CA GLY A 135 7.12 2.82 -4.20
C GLY A 135 8.22 3.15 -3.18
N VAL A 136 7.99 4.17 -2.34
CA VAL A 136 8.89 4.52 -1.22
C VAL A 136 8.94 3.40 -0.19
N ASP A 137 7.80 2.83 0.18
CA ASP A 137 7.72 1.73 1.15
C ASP A 137 8.44 0.46 0.65
N VAL A 138 8.29 0.15 -0.65
CA VAL A 138 9.04 -0.96 -1.29
C VAL A 138 10.54 -0.69 -1.27
N ALA A 139 10.98 0.51 -1.66
CA ALA A 139 12.39 0.87 -1.64
C ALA A 139 12.97 0.82 -0.21
N ALA A 140 12.20 1.27 0.79
CA ALA A 140 12.59 1.18 2.20
C ALA A 140 12.73 -0.27 2.66
N LEU A 141 11.82 -1.17 2.27
CA LEU A 141 11.94 -2.60 2.58
C LEU A 141 13.21 -3.20 1.96
N VAL A 142 13.44 -2.94 0.67
CA VAL A 142 14.66 -3.41 -0.02
C VAL A 142 15.91 -2.95 0.73
N PHE A 143 15.97 -1.68 1.10
CA PHE A 143 17.10 -1.13 1.84
C PHE A 143 17.29 -1.80 3.21
N VAL A 144 16.23 -1.93 4.00
CA VAL A 144 16.28 -2.59 5.33
C VAL A 144 16.69 -4.05 5.20
N THR A 145 16.18 -4.77 4.19
CA THR A 145 16.52 -6.19 3.97
C THR A 145 17.96 -6.37 3.48
N ALA A 146 18.50 -5.41 2.72
CA ALA A 146 19.86 -5.51 2.17
C ALA A 146 20.98 -5.21 3.18
N ILE A 147 20.67 -4.49 4.28
CA ILE A 147 21.68 -4.10 5.29
C ILE A 147 21.50 -4.83 6.63
N GLY A 148 20.36 -5.46 6.87
CA GLY A 148 20.09 -6.24 8.08
C GLY A 148 20.53 -7.66 7.94
#